data_55dd31c50f63087263bc168ff52f898c
#
_entry.id   55dd31c50f63087263bc168ff52f898c
#
_cell.length_a   1.000
_cell.length_b   1.000
_cell.length_c   1.000
_cell.angle_alpha   90.00
_cell.angle_beta   90.00
_cell.angle_gamma   90.00
#
_symmetry.space_group_name_H-M   'P 1'
#
loop_
_entity.id
_entity.type
_entity.pdbx_description
1 polymer ?
#
loop_
_entity_poly.entity_id
_entity_poly.type
_entity_poly.pdbx_seq_one_letter_code
_entity_poly.pdbx_strand_id
1 'polypeptide(L)'
;MIAKMTKVTFLVYHKEYDCFLKNIRDLGVVHVATKAQGGAENAALQESIRLSTRYAAAIKLLQGMETASAEVREGDAAKGEQALKQTDELLQQSQQLTHRVQAAEKELAALEPWGDFDPQNISRLRKAGYQTGFYICSEKQFKPEWVDLYHATVINRIGSKMYFVTVTKGMVLPELEVETAKLPDSSLSALQVKVADLKAQQTALQEKLKDLAATAIPDLKAAQHQVHSQIEFSKVVLSTDALADNKLMLLEGWIPSERLPEMTEYLRTQEVYYETAAPTPEDDVPILLENKGFFRLFEPIMRLYMLPKYNELDLTPFFAPFFMLFFGLCLGDSGYGLFMLLAVTSYRLFAKKLSASMKPILTLVQILGASTMVCGLLTGTCFGFNLYDIQVPFFQTLKETISLDNQQMFNLSLILGGVQIIFGMMLKAVNQTIQFGVKYAIATIGWILILVSTAVAFAAPGLMAMGGTVHLILLAIGGLMAYLYNSPDKNIFVNIGLGLWDSYNMATGLLGDILSYVRLFALGLSGGILASVFNSLAVGMSPDNVIAGPIVMVLIFVIGHAINIFMNVLGAMVHPMRLTFVEFFKNAGYEGGGKEYNPFKN
;
A
#
# COMPACT_ATOMS: atom_id res chain seq x y z
N MET A 1 -20.92 12.25 1.25
CA MET A 1 -21.16 13.42 2.13
C MET A 1 -20.62 13.08 3.51
N ILE A 2 -20.20 14.08 4.29
CA ILE A 2 -19.75 13.90 5.67
C ILE A 2 -20.99 13.80 6.57
N ALA A 3 -21.04 12.76 7.41
CA ALA A 3 -22.11 12.60 8.39
C ALA A 3 -22.06 13.71 9.44
N LYS A 4 -23.23 14.20 9.87
CA LYS A 4 -23.29 15.16 10.96
C LYS A 4 -22.93 14.47 12.27
N MET A 5 -22.03 15.08 13.03
CA MET A 5 -21.57 14.58 14.32
C MET A 5 -22.13 15.41 15.46
N THR A 6 -22.39 14.77 16.59
CA THR A 6 -22.78 15.42 17.85
C THR A 6 -21.74 15.07 18.90
N LYS A 7 -21.24 16.07 19.60
CA LYS A 7 -20.37 15.90 20.77
C LYS A 7 -21.24 15.41 21.93
N VAL A 8 -20.80 14.37 22.62
CA VAL A 8 -21.45 13.88 23.83
C VAL A 8 -20.41 13.82 24.94
N THR A 9 -20.75 14.45 26.06
CA THR A 9 -19.93 14.47 27.26
C THR A 9 -20.64 13.67 28.34
N PHE A 10 -19.99 12.65 28.85
CA PHE A 10 -20.52 11.78 29.92
C PHE A 10 -19.84 12.10 31.23
N LEU A 11 -20.62 12.17 32.31
CA LEU A 11 -20.11 12.30 33.65
C LEU A 11 -20.58 11.09 34.45
N VAL A 12 -19.66 10.21 34.80
CA VAL A 12 -19.92 8.89 35.38
C VAL A 12 -19.24 8.76 36.73
N TYR A 13 -19.91 8.13 37.70
CA TYR A 13 -19.31 7.82 38.98
C TYR A 13 -18.20 6.76 38.84
N HIS A 14 -17.06 6.95 39.48
CA HIS A 14 -15.86 6.12 39.28
C HIS A 14 -16.10 4.61 39.50
N LYS A 15 -16.99 4.21 40.40
CA LYS A 15 -17.27 2.79 40.66
C LYS A 15 -18.06 2.11 39.54
N GLU A 16 -18.81 2.87 38.76
CA GLU A 16 -19.65 2.37 37.68
C GLU A 16 -19.00 2.55 36.31
N TYR A 17 -17.85 3.22 36.29
CA TYR A 17 -17.20 3.63 35.06
C TYR A 17 -16.79 2.47 34.17
N ASP A 18 -16.20 1.40 34.73
CA ASP A 18 -15.78 0.22 33.94
C ASP A 18 -16.99 -0.53 33.35
N CYS A 19 -18.11 -0.59 34.09
CA CYS A 19 -19.34 -1.18 33.58
C CYS A 19 -19.92 -0.33 32.45
N PHE A 20 -19.93 0.99 32.62
CA PHE A 20 -20.39 1.95 31.61
C PHE A 20 -19.57 1.86 30.33
N LEU A 21 -18.23 1.80 30.44
CA LEU A 21 -17.36 1.64 29.27
C LEU A 21 -17.62 0.34 28.50
N LYS A 22 -17.82 -0.78 29.20
CA LYS A 22 -18.16 -2.06 28.56
C LYS A 22 -19.47 -1.96 27.78
N ASN A 23 -20.46 -1.36 28.38
CA ASN A 23 -21.78 -1.17 27.76
C ASN A 23 -21.71 -0.24 26.53
N ILE A 24 -20.95 0.87 26.60
CA ILE A 24 -20.74 1.76 25.45
C ILE A 24 -19.98 1.05 24.32
N ARG A 25 -19.02 0.20 24.68
CA ARG A 25 -18.29 -0.62 23.71
C ARG A 25 -19.20 -1.61 22.99
N ASP A 26 -20.12 -2.23 23.73
CA ASP A 26 -21.08 -3.19 23.16
C ASP A 26 -22.10 -2.50 22.23
N LEU A 27 -22.48 -1.25 22.53
CA LEU A 27 -23.28 -0.41 21.64
C LEU A 27 -22.51 -0.02 20.36
N GLY A 28 -21.20 0.19 20.44
CA GLY A 28 -20.35 0.46 19.29
C GLY A 28 -20.70 1.72 18.49
N VAL A 29 -21.16 2.79 19.17
CA VAL A 29 -21.66 4.03 18.52
C VAL A 29 -20.78 5.23 18.82
N VAL A 30 -19.99 5.22 19.91
CA VAL A 30 -19.24 6.37 20.40
C VAL A 30 -17.80 6.29 19.92
N HIS A 31 -17.34 7.31 19.20
CA HIS A 31 -15.91 7.56 18.99
C HIS A 31 -15.38 8.39 20.15
N VAL A 32 -14.53 7.81 20.97
CA VAL A 32 -13.96 8.50 22.14
C VAL A 32 -12.88 9.47 21.71
N ALA A 33 -12.95 10.70 22.18
CA ALA A 33 -11.93 11.71 21.95
C ALA A 33 -10.67 11.33 22.74
N THR A 34 -9.66 10.77 22.07
CA THR A 34 -8.39 10.39 22.70
C THR A 34 -7.50 11.61 22.90
N LYS A 35 -7.18 11.93 24.14
CA LYS A 35 -6.18 12.94 24.47
C LYS A 35 -4.78 12.35 24.37
N ALA A 36 -3.87 13.07 23.72
CA ALA A 36 -2.51 12.58 23.45
C ALA A 36 -1.62 12.46 24.71
N GLN A 37 -2.12 12.87 25.88
CA GLN A 37 -1.35 12.90 27.13
C GLN A 37 -1.56 11.62 27.94
N GLY A 38 -0.47 10.92 28.28
CA GLY A 38 -0.47 9.79 29.24
C GLY A 38 -0.25 8.40 28.66
N GLY A 39 -0.44 8.16 27.36
CA GLY A 39 -0.29 6.82 26.77
C GLY A 39 1.15 6.29 26.73
N ALA A 40 2.16 7.15 26.69
CA ALA A 40 3.56 6.76 26.64
C ALA A 40 4.12 6.27 28.00
N GLU A 41 3.53 6.68 29.13
CA GLU A 41 4.02 6.38 30.46
C GLU A 41 3.37 5.15 31.12
N ASN A 42 2.31 4.59 30.51
CA ASN A 42 1.61 3.44 31.08
C ASN A 42 2.27 2.11 30.66
N ALA A 43 2.99 1.49 31.61
CA ALA A 43 3.70 0.23 31.40
C ALA A 43 2.78 -0.93 30.95
N ALA A 44 1.56 -1.00 31.47
CA ALA A 44 0.59 -2.05 31.12
C ALA A 44 0.11 -1.89 29.66
N LEU A 45 -0.13 -0.66 29.20
CA LEU A 45 -0.49 -0.39 27.81
C LEU A 45 0.65 -0.75 26.86
N GLN A 46 1.88 -0.39 27.21
CA GLN A 46 3.08 -0.71 26.42
C GLN A 46 3.29 -2.24 26.30
N GLU A 47 3.05 -2.98 27.38
CA GLU A 47 3.15 -4.45 27.34
C GLU A 47 2.06 -5.07 26.45
N SER A 48 0.83 -4.54 26.51
CA SER A 48 -0.25 -4.99 25.62
C SER A 48 0.05 -4.69 24.13
N ILE A 49 0.62 -3.53 23.82
CA ILE A 49 1.06 -3.17 22.46
C ILE A 49 2.17 -4.12 21.99
N ARG A 50 3.16 -4.40 22.86
CA ARG A 50 4.23 -5.35 22.58
C ARG A 50 3.69 -6.75 22.30
N LEU A 51 2.73 -7.19 23.09
CA LEU A 51 2.07 -8.49 22.92
C LEU A 51 1.30 -8.55 21.59
N SER A 52 0.56 -7.52 21.24
CA SER A 52 -0.13 -7.41 19.94
C SER A 52 0.85 -7.49 18.76
N THR A 53 2.00 -6.84 18.87
CA THR A 53 3.07 -6.89 17.85
C THR A 53 3.64 -8.30 17.71
N ARG A 54 3.83 -9.03 18.83
CA ARG A 54 4.28 -10.44 18.81
C ARG A 54 3.27 -11.33 18.10
N TYR A 55 1.95 -11.18 18.38
CA TYR A 55 0.91 -11.91 17.65
C TYR A 55 0.95 -11.62 16.14
N ALA A 56 1.07 -10.35 15.75
CA ALA A 56 1.16 -9.97 14.34
C ALA A 56 2.38 -10.60 13.65
N ALA A 57 3.53 -10.63 14.31
CA ALA A 57 4.75 -11.25 13.80
C ALA A 57 4.60 -12.77 13.64
N ALA A 58 4.04 -13.45 14.64
CA ALA A 58 3.76 -14.89 14.59
C ALA A 58 2.78 -15.25 13.47
N ILE A 59 1.68 -14.52 13.34
CA ILE A 59 0.69 -14.72 12.27
C ILE A 59 1.33 -14.54 10.89
N LYS A 60 2.09 -13.46 10.69
CA LYS A 60 2.77 -13.18 9.42
C LYS A 60 3.75 -14.29 9.04
N LEU A 61 4.50 -14.79 10.00
CA LEU A 61 5.47 -15.87 9.79
C LEU A 61 4.77 -17.17 9.40
N LEU A 62 3.72 -17.56 10.14
CA LEU A 62 2.98 -18.79 9.88
C LEU A 62 2.21 -18.72 8.56
N GLN A 63 1.64 -17.56 8.18
CA GLN A 63 1.03 -17.34 6.88
C GLN A 63 2.01 -17.51 5.71
N GLY A 64 3.28 -17.13 5.90
CA GLY A 64 4.33 -17.36 4.90
C GLY A 64 4.73 -18.84 4.71
N MET A 65 4.32 -19.73 5.64
CA MET A 65 4.60 -21.17 5.59
C MET A 65 3.40 -22.01 5.12
N GLU A 66 2.24 -21.38 4.92
CA GLU A 66 0.98 -22.06 4.61
C GLU A 66 1.00 -22.66 3.19
N THR A 67 0.89 -23.97 3.12
CA THR A 67 0.60 -24.73 1.90
C THR A 67 -0.83 -25.25 1.99
N ALA A 68 -1.76 -24.57 1.29
CA ALA A 68 -3.13 -24.99 0.96
C ALA A 68 -4.10 -25.32 2.12
N SER A 69 -5.24 -24.57 2.12
CA SER A 69 -6.49 -24.83 2.84
C SER A 69 -6.43 -24.85 4.37
N ALA A 70 -6.22 -23.67 4.98
CA ALA A 70 -6.64 -23.49 6.36
C ALA A 70 -8.18 -23.63 6.44
N GLU A 71 -8.67 -24.54 7.26
CA GLU A 71 -10.10 -24.61 7.58
C GLU A 71 -10.54 -23.29 8.20
N VAL A 72 -11.59 -22.69 7.65
CA VAL A 72 -12.23 -21.49 8.21
C VAL A 72 -13.02 -21.92 9.45
N ARG A 73 -12.39 -21.90 10.62
CA ARG A 73 -13.04 -22.10 11.91
C ARG A 73 -12.97 -20.80 12.72
N GLU A 74 -13.89 -20.65 13.66
CA GLU A 74 -13.79 -19.62 14.69
C GLU A 74 -12.59 -19.93 15.61
N GLY A 75 -11.73 -18.94 15.84
CA GLY A 75 -10.55 -19.08 16.68
C GLY A 75 -10.88 -18.91 18.17
N ASP A 76 -10.13 -19.59 19.02
CA ASP A 76 -10.20 -19.48 20.49
C ASP A 76 -8.98 -18.69 20.99
N ALA A 77 -9.23 -17.57 21.67
CA ALA A 77 -8.16 -16.71 22.18
C ALA A 77 -7.28 -17.37 23.24
N ALA A 78 -7.82 -18.26 24.07
CA ALA A 78 -7.04 -19.00 25.07
C ALA A 78 -6.04 -19.98 24.39
N LYS A 79 -6.48 -20.64 23.32
CA LYS A 79 -5.60 -21.47 22.49
C LYS A 79 -4.59 -20.62 21.73
N GLY A 80 -4.95 -19.40 21.35
CA GLY A 80 -4.06 -18.45 20.69
C GLY A 80 -2.86 -18.06 21.56
N GLU A 81 -3.03 -17.89 22.87
CA GLU A 81 -1.92 -17.64 23.80
C GLU A 81 -0.95 -18.81 23.87
N GLN A 82 -1.49 -20.04 23.92
CA GLN A 82 -0.66 -21.25 23.91
C GLN A 82 0.08 -21.41 22.57
N ALA A 83 -0.61 -21.15 21.45
CA ALA A 83 -0.02 -21.20 20.12
C ALA A 83 1.11 -20.16 19.94
N LEU A 84 0.98 -18.96 20.52
CA LEU A 84 2.05 -17.96 20.51
C LEU A 84 3.30 -18.48 21.25
N LYS A 85 3.12 -19.04 22.45
CA LYS A 85 4.25 -19.62 23.23
C LYS A 85 4.92 -20.75 22.45
N GLN A 86 4.14 -21.66 21.87
CA GLN A 86 4.68 -22.75 21.04
C GLN A 86 5.42 -22.22 19.80
N THR A 87 4.88 -21.18 19.14
CA THR A 87 5.54 -20.56 17.99
C THR A 87 6.86 -19.94 18.38
N ASP A 88 6.93 -19.21 19.50
CA ASP A 88 8.14 -18.58 19.99
C ASP A 88 9.20 -19.64 20.36
N GLU A 89 8.81 -20.74 21.04
CA GLU A 89 9.69 -21.85 21.39
C GLU A 89 10.27 -22.54 20.14
N LEU A 90 9.42 -22.86 19.16
CA LEU A 90 9.84 -23.48 17.90
C LEU A 90 10.76 -22.57 17.09
N LEU A 91 10.51 -21.26 17.11
CA LEU A 91 11.37 -20.26 16.45
C LEU A 91 12.74 -20.18 17.11
N GLN A 92 12.78 -20.16 18.45
CA GLN A 92 14.04 -20.16 19.18
C GLN A 92 14.85 -21.43 18.91
N GLN A 93 14.19 -22.59 18.90
CA GLN A 93 14.83 -23.86 18.53
C GLN A 93 15.34 -23.85 17.09
N SER A 94 14.57 -23.31 16.16
CA SER A 94 14.95 -23.18 14.74
C SER A 94 16.19 -22.30 14.57
N GLN A 95 16.27 -21.18 15.28
CA GLN A 95 17.44 -20.30 15.24
C GLN A 95 18.68 -20.98 15.81
N GLN A 96 18.56 -21.63 16.98
CA GLN A 96 19.66 -22.37 17.57
C GLN A 96 20.15 -23.51 16.66
N LEU A 97 19.22 -24.24 16.06
CA LEU A 97 19.55 -25.33 15.15
C LEU A 97 20.23 -24.82 13.88
N THR A 98 19.76 -23.69 13.33
CA THR A 98 20.38 -23.05 12.17
C THR A 98 21.84 -22.65 12.48
N HIS A 99 22.12 -22.08 13.63
CA HIS A 99 23.48 -21.76 14.04
C HIS A 99 24.34 -23.01 14.19
N ARG A 100 23.78 -24.11 14.75
CA ARG A 100 24.50 -25.39 14.89
C ARG A 100 24.78 -26.03 13.52
N VAL A 101 23.85 -25.98 12.59
CA VAL A 101 24.05 -26.45 11.21
C VAL A 101 25.15 -25.65 10.53
N GLN A 102 25.10 -24.32 10.58
CA GLN A 102 26.12 -23.46 9.97
C GLN A 102 27.51 -23.67 10.56
N ALA A 103 27.60 -23.85 11.89
CA ALA A 103 28.88 -24.18 12.56
C ALA A 103 29.42 -25.53 12.09
N ALA A 104 28.58 -26.57 12.07
CA ALA A 104 28.98 -27.90 11.62
C ALA A 104 29.33 -27.94 10.12
N GLU A 105 28.63 -27.22 9.28
CA GLU A 105 28.98 -27.08 7.84
C GLU A 105 30.29 -26.35 7.63
N LYS A 106 30.60 -25.33 8.43
CA LYS A 106 31.89 -24.64 8.40
C LYS A 106 33.04 -25.56 8.83
N GLU A 107 32.83 -26.38 9.90
CA GLU A 107 33.78 -27.38 10.31
C GLU A 107 33.99 -28.45 9.23
N LEU A 108 32.92 -28.90 8.59
CA LEU A 108 32.95 -29.87 7.49
C LEU A 108 33.75 -29.33 6.30
N ALA A 109 33.44 -28.10 5.86
CA ALA A 109 34.13 -27.44 4.75
C ALA A 109 35.64 -27.21 5.05
N ALA A 110 35.98 -26.97 6.30
CA ALA A 110 37.39 -26.84 6.71
C ALA A 110 38.13 -28.19 6.72
N LEU A 111 37.42 -29.29 6.96
CA LEU A 111 38.02 -30.63 7.01
C LEU A 111 38.04 -31.32 5.63
N GLU A 112 37.09 -31.04 4.77
CA GLU A 112 36.91 -31.64 3.44
C GLU A 112 38.21 -31.68 2.61
N PRO A 113 39.03 -30.61 2.52
CA PRO A 113 40.29 -30.62 1.80
C PRO A 113 41.33 -31.61 2.30
N TRP A 114 41.23 -32.01 3.57
CA TRP A 114 42.19 -32.90 4.24
C TRP A 114 41.84 -34.38 4.09
N GLY A 115 40.64 -34.71 3.59
CA GLY A 115 40.14 -36.05 3.43
C GLY A 115 39.64 -36.67 4.74
N ASP A 116 39.20 -37.94 4.67
CA ASP A 116 38.69 -38.65 5.83
C ASP A 116 39.84 -39.38 6.55
N PHE A 117 40.12 -38.98 7.76
CA PHE A 117 41.11 -39.58 8.61
C PHE A 117 40.59 -39.69 10.07
N ASP A 118 41.11 -40.69 10.80
CA ASP A 118 40.77 -40.85 12.22
C ASP A 118 41.65 -39.94 13.09
N PRO A 119 41.08 -38.96 13.81
CA PRO A 119 41.81 -38.06 14.70
C PRO A 119 42.57 -38.80 15.82
N GLN A 120 42.16 -40.03 16.17
CA GLN A 120 42.88 -40.85 17.12
C GLN A 120 44.30 -41.21 16.64
N ASN A 121 44.50 -41.33 15.33
CA ASN A 121 45.81 -41.59 14.77
C ASN A 121 46.79 -40.44 15.00
N ILE A 122 46.30 -39.19 14.93
CA ILE A 122 47.08 -37.99 15.27
C ILE A 122 47.47 -38.01 16.74
N SER A 123 46.53 -38.40 17.62
CA SER A 123 46.77 -38.55 19.06
C SER A 123 47.77 -39.66 19.36
N ARG A 124 47.76 -40.78 18.61
CA ARG A 124 48.74 -41.88 18.71
C ARG A 124 50.12 -41.42 18.27
N LEU A 125 50.23 -40.67 17.17
CA LEU A 125 51.50 -40.08 16.70
C LEU A 125 52.08 -39.13 17.74
N ARG A 126 51.26 -38.30 18.37
CA ARG A 126 51.66 -37.36 19.42
C ARG A 126 52.19 -38.11 20.65
N LYS A 127 51.52 -39.21 21.08
CA LYS A 127 51.99 -40.09 22.18
C LYS A 127 53.32 -40.82 21.87
N ALA A 128 53.56 -41.10 20.59
CA ALA A 128 54.80 -41.67 20.09
C ALA A 128 55.94 -40.64 19.91
N GLY A 129 55.73 -39.38 20.32
CA GLY A 129 56.76 -38.32 20.26
C GLY A 129 56.87 -37.61 18.91
N TYR A 130 55.87 -37.77 18.04
CA TYR A 130 55.78 -37.04 16.78
C TYR A 130 54.79 -35.88 16.86
N GLN A 131 55.15 -34.74 16.32
CA GLN A 131 54.26 -33.57 16.16
C GLN A 131 53.79 -33.50 14.71
N THR A 132 52.46 -33.32 14.54
CA THR A 132 51.84 -33.16 13.23
C THR A 132 51.32 -31.72 13.07
N GLY A 133 51.77 -31.01 12.06
CA GLY A 133 51.31 -29.66 11.71
C GLY A 133 50.54 -29.69 10.40
N PHE A 134 49.41 -28.98 10.36
CA PHE A 134 48.56 -28.85 9.18
C PHE A 134 48.66 -27.42 8.64
N TYR A 135 49.02 -27.27 7.36
CA TYR A 135 49.37 -25.99 6.76
C TYR A 135 48.65 -25.79 5.44
N ILE A 136 48.30 -24.54 5.17
CA ILE A 136 47.70 -24.10 3.91
C ILE A 136 48.57 -23.00 3.31
N CYS A 137 48.98 -23.14 2.06
CA CYS A 137 49.74 -22.13 1.37
C CYS A 137 49.31 -22.00 -0.12
N SER A 138 49.77 -20.96 -0.78
CA SER A 138 49.66 -20.91 -2.26
C SER A 138 50.76 -21.79 -2.88
N GLU A 139 50.49 -22.29 -4.09
CA GLU A 139 51.48 -23.12 -4.81
C GLU A 139 52.83 -22.42 -4.99
N LYS A 140 52.87 -21.08 -5.10
CA LYS A 140 54.07 -20.27 -5.21
C LYS A 140 54.88 -20.15 -3.90
N GLN A 141 54.21 -20.33 -2.75
CA GLN A 141 54.84 -20.24 -1.41
C GLN A 141 55.37 -21.58 -0.92
N PHE A 142 54.98 -22.69 -1.53
CA PHE A 142 55.47 -24.02 -1.15
C PHE A 142 56.94 -24.17 -1.58
N LYS A 143 57.80 -24.43 -0.58
CA LYS A 143 59.21 -24.65 -0.83
C LYS A 143 59.50 -26.17 -0.84
N PRO A 144 60.11 -26.71 -1.92
CA PRO A 144 60.47 -28.13 -2.01
C PRO A 144 61.35 -28.63 -0.85
N GLU A 145 62.17 -27.76 -0.27
CA GLU A 145 63.04 -28.05 0.89
C GLU A 145 62.26 -28.51 2.14
N TRP A 146 60.98 -28.14 2.26
CA TRP A 146 60.14 -28.55 3.38
C TRP A 146 59.81 -30.05 3.35
N VAL A 147 59.92 -30.71 2.18
CA VAL A 147 59.73 -32.17 2.06
C VAL A 147 60.87 -32.90 2.79
N ASP A 148 62.11 -32.44 2.62
CA ASP A 148 63.29 -33.06 3.20
C ASP A 148 63.49 -32.66 4.67
N LEU A 149 63.27 -31.39 5.02
CA LEU A 149 63.51 -30.84 6.35
C LEU A 149 62.42 -31.21 7.37
N TYR A 150 61.15 -31.19 6.94
CA TYR A 150 60.01 -31.33 7.85
C TYR A 150 59.07 -32.49 7.47
N HIS A 151 59.48 -33.35 6.52
CA HIS A 151 58.68 -34.43 5.96
C HIS A 151 57.27 -33.93 5.50
N ALA A 152 57.26 -32.76 4.81
CA ALA A 152 56.05 -32.17 4.32
C ALA A 152 55.41 -33.04 3.23
N THR A 153 54.20 -33.51 3.45
CA THR A 153 53.45 -34.31 2.51
C THR A 153 52.22 -33.51 2.03
N VAL A 154 52.13 -33.30 0.74
CA VAL A 154 50.94 -32.64 0.15
C VAL A 154 49.78 -33.60 0.13
N ILE A 155 48.67 -33.21 0.78
CA ILE A 155 47.47 -34.01 0.88
C ILE A 155 46.52 -33.69 -0.29
N ASN A 156 46.32 -32.40 -0.55
CA ASN A 156 45.38 -31.98 -1.60
C ASN A 156 45.77 -30.63 -2.22
N ARG A 157 45.25 -30.38 -3.45
CA ARG A 157 45.37 -29.10 -4.17
C ARG A 157 44.01 -28.68 -4.64
N ILE A 158 43.54 -27.56 -4.17
CA ILE A 158 42.21 -27.00 -4.54
C ILE A 158 42.38 -25.56 -5.04
N GLY A 159 42.21 -25.36 -6.33
CA GLY A 159 42.48 -24.07 -6.97
C GLY A 159 43.95 -23.64 -6.82
N SER A 160 44.20 -22.47 -6.24
CA SER A 160 45.54 -21.92 -5.98
C SER A 160 46.08 -22.29 -4.60
N LYS A 161 45.33 -23.04 -3.77
CA LYS A 161 45.71 -23.42 -2.42
C LYS A 161 46.22 -24.86 -2.37
N MET A 162 47.30 -25.06 -1.64
CA MET A 162 47.94 -26.35 -1.38
C MET A 162 47.81 -26.68 0.09
N TYR A 163 47.30 -27.87 0.40
CA TYR A 163 47.11 -28.42 1.72
C TYR A 163 48.17 -29.47 1.97
N PHE A 164 49.00 -29.30 3.01
CA PHE A 164 50.08 -30.21 3.31
C PHE A 164 50.24 -30.44 4.83
N VAL A 165 50.76 -31.57 5.18
CA VAL A 165 51.03 -32.00 6.57
C VAL A 165 52.52 -32.15 6.77
N THR A 166 53.02 -31.69 7.91
CA THR A 166 54.40 -31.96 8.36
C THR A 166 54.35 -32.93 9.56
N VAL A 167 55.31 -33.88 9.60
CA VAL A 167 55.50 -34.82 10.67
C VAL A 167 56.92 -34.70 11.20
N THR A 168 57.11 -34.11 12.36
CA THR A 168 58.43 -33.89 12.98
C THR A 168 58.59 -34.66 14.28
N LYS A 169 59.79 -35.20 14.53
CA LYS A 169 60.14 -35.86 15.78
C LYS A 169 60.68 -34.82 16.76
N GLY A 170 59.99 -34.56 17.86
CA GLY A 170 60.40 -33.54 18.84
C GLY A 170 59.24 -32.74 19.38
N MET A 171 59.46 -31.80 20.32
CA MET A 171 58.42 -31.04 20.99
C MET A 171 57.96 -29.74 20.27
N VAL A 172 58.59 -29.32 19.18
CA VAL A 172 58.32 -28.03 18.57
C VAL A 172 57.85 -28.22 17.12
N LEU A 173 56.70 -27.62 16.78
CA LEU A 173 56.22 -27.52 15.40
C LEU A 173 57.11 -26.50 14.61
N PRO A 174 57.40 -26.75 13.32
CA PRO A 174 58.12 -25.77 12.52
C PRO A 174 57.33 -24.47 12.36
N GLU A 175 57.93 -23.33 12.68
CA GLU A 175 57.39 -22.00 12.38
C GLU A 175 57.55 -21.71 10.90
N LEU A 176 56.53 -22.05 10.12
CA LEU A 176 56.46 -21.75 8.70
C LEU A 176 55.67 -20.46 8.53
N GLU A 177 56.12 -19.58 7.60
CA GLU A 177 55.41 -18.32 7.24
C GLU A 177 54.17 -18.61 6.38
N VAL A 178 53.29 -19.52 6.82
CA VAL A 178 52.08 -19.98 6.15
C VAL A 178 50.95 -20.18 7.12
N GLU A 179 49.71 -20.19 6.64
CA GLU A 179 48.52 -20.36 7.44
C GLU A 179 48.48 -21.75 8.06
N THR A 180 48.35 -21.82 9.39
CA THR A 180 48.16 -23.08 10.12
C THR A 180 46.71 -23.42 10.26
N ALA A 181 46.29 -24.61 9.84
CA ALA A 181 44.93 -25.09 9.98
C ALA A 181 44.75 -25.79 11.33
N LYS A 182 43.75 -25.35 12.11
CA LYS A 182 43.24 -26.06 13.27
C LYS A 182 42.16 -27.03 12.81
N LEU A 183 42.40 -28.31 12.86
CA LEU A 183 41.41 -29.30 12.49
C LEU A 183 40.50 -29.64 13.66
N PRO A 184 39.21 -29.95 13.41
CA PRO A 184 38.31 -30.45 14.44
C PRO A 184 38.74 -31.85 14.93
N ASP A 185 38.34 -32.19 16.16
CA ASP A 185 38.64 -33.48 16.79
C ASP A 185 37.74 -34.65 16.30
N SER A 186 37.06 -34.46 15.18
CA SER A 186 36.13 -35.43 14.59
C SER A 186 36.56 -35.82 13.18
N SER A 187 36.28 -37.05 12.75
CA SER A 187 36.51 -37.47 11.35
C SER A 187 35.53 -36.81 10.37
N LEU A 188 35.89 -36.76 9.11
CA LEU A 188 35.03 -36.19 8.05
C LEU A 188 33.69 -36.92 7.98
N SER A 189 33.72 -38.26 7.99
CA SER A 189 32.54 -39.13 8.02
C SER A 189 31.62 -38.86 9.21
N ALA A 190 32.19 -38.68 10.42
CA ALA A 190 31.39 -38.35 11.61
C ALA A 190 30.76 -36.97 11.54
N LEU A 191 31.45 -35.95 10.96
CA LEU A 191 30.88 -34.62 10.73
C LEU A 191 29.80 -34.64 9.67
N GLN A 192 29.94 -35.41 8.60
CA GLN A 192 28.90 -35.59 7.59
C GLN A 192 27.62 -36.17 8.18
N VAL A 193 27.74 -37.21 9.01
CA VAL A 193 26.58 -37.80 9.73
C VAL A 193 25.94 -36.76 10.66
N LYS A 194 26.77 -36.02 11.43
CA LYS A 194 26.27 -34.96 12.31
C LYS A 194 25.53 -33.85 11.56
N VAL A 195 26.04 -33.39 10.41
CA VAL A 195 25.39 -32.39 9.57
C VAL A 195 24.07 -32.94 9.00
N ALA A 196 24.05 -34.19 8.54
CA ALA A 196 22.86 -34.87 8.05
C ALA A 196 21.76 -34.96 9.13
N ASP A 197 22.15 -35.35 10.37
CA ASP A 197 21.21 -35.42 11.50
C ASP A 197 20.68 -34.04 11.90
N LEU A 198 21.52 -33.01 11.96
CA LEU A 198 21.10 -31.65 12.25
C LEU A 198 20.14 -31.10 11.16
N LYS A 199 20.39 -31.41 9.90
CA LYS A 199 19.47 -31.05 8.78
C LYS A 199 18.16 -31.81 8.87
N ALA A 200 18.17 -33.07 9.22
CA ALA A 200 16.95 -33.85 9.47
C ALA A 200 16.12 -33.27 10.63
N GLN A 201 16.77 -32.86 11.73
CA GLN A 201 16.11 -32.18 12.84
C GLN A 201 15.54 -30.83 12.39
N GLN A 202 16.23 -30.06 11.52
CA GLN A 202 15.74 -28.80 10.98
C GLN A 202 14.50 -29.01 10.11
N THR A 203 14.50 -30.03 9.27
CA THR A 203 13.33 -30.40 8.43
C THR A 203 12.13 -30.80 9.29
N ALA A 204 12.34 -31.64 10.30
CA ALA A 204 11.28 -32.06 11.23
C ALA A 204 10.69 -30.87 12.02
N LEU A 205 11.54 -29.88 12.38
CA LEU A 205 11.08 -28.66 13.05
C LEU A 205 10.26 -27.75 12.09
N GLN A 206 10.66 -27.67 10.83
CA GLN A 206 9.89 -26.95 9.81
C GLN A 206 8.54 -27.60 9.55
N GLU A 207 8.44 -28.93 9.56
CA GLU A 207 7.15 -29.63 9.45
C GLU A 207 6.25 -29.33 10.64
N LYS A 208 6.76 -29.32 11.87
CA LYS A 208 5.99 -28.93 13.06
C LYS A 208 5.49 -27.48 12.97
N LEU A 209 6.28 -26.56 12.41
CA LEU A 209 5.85 -25.18 12.19
C LEU A 209 4.75 -25.10 11.10
N LYS A 210 4.81 -25.93 10.06
CA LYS A 210 3.74 -26.01 9.05
C LYS A 210 2.44 -26.58 9.61
N ASP A 211 2.53 -27.63 10.44
CA ASP A 211 1.36 -28.21 11.11
C ASP A 211 0.72 -27.20 12.07
N LEU A 212 1.55 -26.44 12.80
CA LEU A 212 1.07 -25.35 13.63
C LEU A 212 0.43 -24.23 12.79
N ALA A 213 0.99 -23.90 11.64
CA ALA A 213 0.42 -22.91 10.72
C ALA A 213 -0.97 -23.30 10.22
N ALA A 214 -1.19 -24.58 9.92
CA ALA A 214 -2.47 -25.08 9.44
C ALA A 214 -3.60 -24.95 10.49
N THR A 215 -3.27 -25.00 11.78
CA THR A 215 -4.27 -25.07 12.86
C THR A 215 -4.36 -23.83 13.73
N ALA A 216 -3.25 -23.12 13.96
CA ALA A 216 -3.15 -22.08 14.99
C ALA A 216 -3.49 -20.65 14.51
N ILE A 217 -3.46 -20.38 13.20
CA ILE A 217 -3.70 -19.03 12.66
C ILE A 217 -5.05 -18.44 13.09
N PRO A 218 -6.19 -19.16 13.07
CA PRO A 218 -7.46 -18.61 13.56
C PRO A 218 -7.41 -18.25 15.05
N ASP A 219 -6.78 -19.10 15.87
CA ASP A 219 -6.67 -18.90 17.32
C ASP A 219 -5.75 -17.70 17.65
N LEU A 220 -4.62 -17.57 16.95
CA LEU A 220 -3.73 -16.41 17.07
C LEU A 220 -4.43 -15.09 16.68
N LYS A 221 -5.24 -15.10 15.62
CA LYS A 221 -6.03 -13.93 15.22
C LYS A 221 -7.08 -13.57 16.27
N ALA A 222 -7.76 -14.56 16.86
CA ALA A 222 -8.72 -14.32 17.94
C ALA A 222 -8.04 -13.72 19.18
N ALA A 223 -6.88 -14.25 19.57
CA ALA A 223 -6.10 -13.70 20.68
C ALA A 223 -5.58 -12.29 20.39
N GLN A 224 -5.09 -12.04 19.17
CA GLN A 224 -4.69 -10.70 18.73
C GLN A 224 -5.84 -9.70 18.79
N HIS A 225 -7.03 -10.10 18.35
CA HIS A 225 -8.24 -9.26 18.41
C HIS A 225 -8.59 -8.93 19.86
N GLN A 226 -8.54 -9.90 20.77
CA GLN A 226 -8.79 -9.67 22.20
C GLN A 226 -7.79 -8.68 22.80
N VAL A 227 -6.48 -8.84 22.52
CA VAL A 227 -5.44 -7.91 22.98
C VAL A 227 -5.63 -6.52 22.38
N HIS A 228 -6.02 -6.43 21.11
CA HIS A 228 -6.32 -5.15 20.46
C HIS A 228 -7.51 -4.45 21.12
N SER A 229 -8.59 -5.19 21.40
CA SER A 229 -9.75 -4.68 22.14
C SER A 229 -9.37 -4.16 23.54
N GLN A 230 -8.44 -4.86 24.23
CA GLN A 230 -7.93 -4.43 25.54
C GLN A 230 -7.05 -3.16 25.43
N ILE A 231 -6.25 -3.02 24.38
CA ILE A 231 -5.47 -1.81 24.09
C ILE A 231 -6.41 -0.62 23.89
N GLU A 232 -7.44 -0.77 23.07
CA GLU A 232 -8.42 0.29 22.82
C GLU A 232 -9.16 0.68 24.11
N PHE A 233 -9.57 -0.31 24.91
CA PHE A 233 -10.18 -0.06 26.21
C PHE A 233 -9.25 0.74 27.14
N SER A 234 -7.99 0.33 27.24
CA SER A 234 -6.99 1.00 28.08
C SER A 234 -6.71 2.43 27.60
N LYS A 235 -6.70 2.68 26.29
CA LYS A 235 -6.57 4.03 25.73
C LYS A 235 -7.74 4.92 26.12
N VAL A 236 -8.97 4.39 26.10
CA VAL A 236 -10.16 5.14 26.49
C VAL A 236 -10.09 5.49 27.97
N VAL A 237 -9.73 4.55 28.84
CA VAL A 237 -9.55 4.81 30.28
C VAL A 237 -8.51 5.90 30.53
N LEU A 238 -7.38 5.88 29.81
CA LEU A 238 -6.32 6.87 29.94
C LEU A 238 -6.70 8.24 29.36
N SER A 239 -7.68 8.30 28.46
CA SER A 239 -8.16 9.57 27.87
C SER A 239 -9.26 10.24 28.69
N THR A 240 -9.66 9.64 29.81
CA THR A 240 -10.73 10.11 30.68
C THR A 240 -10.16 11.08 31.71
N ASP A 241 -10.80 12.24 31.88
CA ASP A 241 -10.44 13.19 32.94
C ASP A 241 -11.12 12.80 34.25
N ALA A 242 -10.34 12.73 35.31
CA ALA A 242 -10.86 12.51 36.64
C ALA A 242 -11.14 13.86 37.32
N LEU A 243 -12.39 14.06 37.77
CA LEU A 243 -12.87 15.27 38.44
C LEU A 243 -13.26 14.96 39.89
N ALA A 244 -13.37 16.01 40.71
CA ALA A 244 -13.84 15.93 42.11
C ALA A 244 -13.09 14.85 42.93
N ASP A 245 -11.79 15.00 43.08
CA ASP A 245 -10.91 14.06 43.81
C ASP A 245 -11.01 12.61 43.30
N ASN A 246 -11.04 12.40 42.00
CA ASN A 246 -11.18 11.11 41.30
C ASN A 246 -12.51 10.39 41.55
N LYS A 247 -13.56 11.10 41.98
CA LYS A 247 -14.89 10.51 42.20
C LYS A 247 -15.76 10.49 40.95
N LEU A 248 -15.51 11.41 40.03
CA LEU A 248 -16.27 11.57 38.79
C LEU A 248 -15.30 11.42 37.59
N MET A 249 -15.74 10.65 36.60
CA MET A 249 -14.99 10.40 35.37
C MET A 249 -15.70 11.12 34.23
N LEU A 250 -14.98 12.01 33.54
CA LEU A 250 -15.45 12.77 32.39
C LEU A 250 -14.97 12.12 31.12
N LEU A 251 -15.89 11.62 30.29
CA LEU A 251 -15.62 11.03 29.00
C LEU A 251 -16.23 11.90 27.90
N GLU A 252 -15.43 12.35 26.96
CA GLU A 252 -15.88 13.06 25.77
C GLU A 252 -15.83 12.13 24.55
N GLY A 253 -16.86 12.21 23.72
CA GLY A 253 -16.95 11.40 22.53
C GLY A 253 -17.81 12.02 21.43
N TRP A 254 -17.77 11.41 20.26
CA TRP A 254 -18.48 11.84 19.07
C TRP A 254 -19.41 10.73 18.59
N ILE A 255 -20.64 11.10 18.24
CA ILE A 255 -21.66 10.20 17.74
C ILE A 255 -22.26 10.77 16.46
N PRO A 256 -22.48 9.96 15.40
CA PRO A 256 -23.28 10.40 14.26
C PRO A 256 -24.68 10.83 14.71
N SER A 257 -25.14 12.01 14.30
CA SER A 257 -26.40 12.57 14.75
C SER A 257 -27.61 11.67 14.43
N GLU A 258 -27.52 10.85 13.39
CA GLU A 258 -28.55 9.86 13.04
C GLU A 258 -28.65 8.72 14.08
N ARG A 259 -27.55 8.39 14.76
CA ARG A 259 -27.51 7.33 15.78
C ARG A 259 -27.66 7.85 17.22
N LEU A 260 -27.81 9.16 17.39
CA LEU A 260 -28.04 9.77 18.71
C LEU A 260 -29.29 9.25 19.43
N PRO A 261 -30.46 9.00 18.76
CA PRO A 261 -31.63 8.43 19.41
C PRO A 261 -31.37 7.06 20.05
N GLU A 262 -30.63 6.19 19.37
CA GLU A 262 -30.22 4.86 19.85
C GLU A 262 -29.44 4.97 21.18
N MET A 263 -28.49 5.89 21.22
CA MET A 263 -27.71 6.17 22.41
C MET A 263 -28.55 6.80 23.54
N THR A 264 -29.43 7.72 23.20
CA THR A 264 -30.29 8.40 24.17
C THR A 264 -31.27 7.42 24.84
N GLU A 265 -31.83 6.48 24.09
CA GLU A 265 -32.69 5.43 24.60
C GLU A 265 -31.95 4.53 25.62
N TYR A 266 -30.72 4.15 25.28
CA TYR A 266 -29.84 3.40 26.17
C TYR A 266 -29.53 4.21 27.45
N LEU A 267 -29.16 5.48 27.35
CA LEU A 267 -28.77 6.33 28.48
C LEU A 267 -29.96 6.60 29.46
N ARG A 268 -31.20 6.57 28.97
CA ARG A 268 -32.39 6.67 29.83
C ARG A 268 -32.51 5.50 30.82
N THR A 269 -31.90 4.36 30.51
CA THR A 269 -31.91 3.18 31.38
C THR A 269 -30.77 3.18 32.40
N GLN A 270 -29.83 4.13 32.27
CA GLN A 270 -28.63 4.24 33.12
C GLN A 270 -28.70 5.53 33.96
N GLU A 271 -28.22 5.51 35.20
CA GLU A 271 -28.08 6.70 36.05
C GLU A 271 -26.81 7.49 35.73
N VAL A 272 -26.65 7.91 34.45
CA VAL A 272 -25.47 8.65 33.96
C VAL A 272 -25.89 10.03 33.47
N TYR A 273 -25.22 11.06 33.97
CA TYR A 273 -25.40 12.40 33.42
C TYR A 273 -24.67 12.55 32.09
N TYR A 274 -25.37 13.07 31.10
CA TYR A 274 -24.79 13.37 29.80
C TYR A 274 -25.26 14.70 29.25
N GLU A 275 -24.38 15.35 28.48
CA GLU A 275 -24.66 16.59 27.76
C GLU A 275 -24.35 16.40 26.28
N THR A 276 -25.17 16.97 25.41
CA THR A 276 -24.96 16.94 23.96
C THR A 276 -24.72 18.35 23.44
N ALA A 277 -23.69 18.54 22.64
CA ALA A 277 -23.34 19.82 22.05
C ALA A 277 -23.12 19.68 20.53
N ALA A 278 -23.38 20.76 19.79
CA ALA A 278 -22.97 20.84 18.40
C ALA A 278 -21.45 21.02 18.30
N PRO A 279 -20.79 20.50 17.23
CA PRO A 279 -19.37 20.69 17.01
C PRO A 279 -19.00 22.17 16.90
N THR A 280 -17.91 22.56 17.52
CA THR A 280 -17.31 23.89 17.37
C THR A 280 -16.19 23.87 16.31
N PRO A 281 -15.83 25.02 15.72
CA PRO A 281 -14.74 25.06 14.72
C PRO A 281 -13.35 24.64 15.25
N GLU A 282 -13.17 24.67 16.57
CA GLU A 282 -11.92 24.29 17.26
C GLU A 282 -11.86 22.79 17.61
N ASP A 283 -12.98 22.11 17.53
CA ASP A 283 -13.07 20.67 17.86
C ASP A 283 -12.46 19.82 16.74
N ASP A 284 -11.70 18.81 17.13
CA ASP A 284 -11.15 17.79 16.24
C ASP A 284 -12.18 16.68 16.00
N VAL A 285 -13.16 16.97 15.14
CA VAL A 285 -14.33 16.12 14.89
C VAL A 285 -13.95 14.95 13.98
N PRO A 286 -14.24 13.69 14.35
CA PRO A 286 -13.99 12.54 13.50
C PRO A 286 -14.92 12.53 12.27
N ILE A 287 -14.42 12.01 11.16
CA ILE A 287 -15.10 12.01 9.87
C ILE A 287 -15.68 10.64 9.56
N LEU A 288 -16.97 10.62 9.32
CA LEU A 288 -17.68 9.48 8.75
C LEU A 288 -18.17 9.85 7.36
N LEU A 289 -17.68 9.16 6.33
CA LEU A 289 -18.17 9.34 4.96
C LEU A 289 -19.42 8.49 4.75
N GLU A 290 -20.49 9.11 4.30
CA GLU A 290 -21.78 8.48 3.98
C GLU A 290 -22.14 8.73 2.52
N ASN A 291 -21.39 8.10 1.61
CA ASN A 291 -21.72 8.13 0.21
C ASN A 291 -22.62 6.95 -0.18
N LYS A 292 -23.58 7.20 -1.08
CA LYS A 292 -24.56 6.20 -1.51
C LYS A 292 -24.21 5.66 -2.92
N GLY A 293 -24.54 4.40 -3.15
CA GLY A 293 -24.48 3.76 -4.46
C GLY A 293 -23.10 3.85 -5.12
N PHE A 294 -23.04 4.46 -6.32
CA PHE A 294 -21.84 4.58 -7.14
C PHE A 294 -20.69 5.30 -6.43
N PHE A 295 -20.94 6.38 -5.73
CA PHE A 295 -19.90 7.20 -5.10
C PHE A 295 -19.21 6.49 -3.93
N ARG A 296 -19.92 5.61 -3.23
CA ARG A 296 -19.35 4.79 -2.14
C ARG A 296 -18.19 3.90 -2.61
N LEU A 297 -18.20 3.50 -3.89
CA LEU A 297 -17.14 2.65 -4.44
C LEU A 297 -15.80 3.37 -4.55
N PHE A 298 -15.80 4.72 -4.56
CA PHE A 298 -14.59 5.54 -4.65
C PHE A 298 -14.08 6.03 -3.30
N GLU A 299 -14.80 5.78 -2.19
CA GLU A 299 -14.32 6.10 -0.83
C GLU A 299 -12.95 5.48 -0.50
N PRO A 300 -12.63 4.22 -0.89
CA PRO A 300 -11.31 3.67 -0.66
C PRO A 300 -10.19 4.49 -1.31
N ILE A 301 -10.46 5.10 -2.49
CA ILE A 301 -9.48 5.98 -3.16
C ILE A 301 -9.28 7.27 -2.36
N MET A 302 -10.37 7.85 -1.82
CA MET A 302 -10.29 9.03 -0.95
C MET A 302 -9.49 8.75 0.32
N ARG A 303 -9.69 7.58 0.95
CA ARG A 303 -8.97 7.14 2.15
C ARG A 303 -7.47 6.90 1.92
N LEU A 304 -7.06 6.59 0.67
CA LEU A 304 -5.63 6.45 0.32
C LEU A 304 -4.88 7.79 0.35
N TYR A 305 -5.58 8.90 0.21
CA TYR A 305 -4.97 10.22 0.27
C TYR A 305 -5.07 10.81 1.68
N MET A 306 -6.17 11.47 1.99
CA MET A 306 -6.51 12.02 3.31
C MET A 306 -8.02 12.24 3.39
N LEU A 307 -8.60 12.05 4.57
CA LEU A 307 -10.00 12.41 4.80
C LEU A 307 -10.17 13.94 4.87
N PRO A 308 -11.32 14.48 4.46
CA PRO A 308 -11.62 15.91 4.58
C PRO A 308 -11.66 16.31 6.06
N LYS A 309 -11.48 17.60 6.35
CA LYS A 309 -11.86 18.15 7.65
C LYS A 309 -13.38 18.20 7.78
N TYR A 310 -13.90 18.26 9.00
CA TYR A 310 -15.36 18.24 9.23
C TYR A 310 -16.11 19.36 8.52
N ASN A 311 -15.49 20.55 8.41
CA ASN A 311 -16.06 21.72 7.76
C ASN A 311 -15.78 21.77 6.26
N GLU A 312 -15.09 20.79 5.69
CA GLU A 312 -14.79 20.72 4.26
C GLU A 312 -15.87 19.95 3.50
N LEU A 313 -15.95 20.23 2.21
CA LEU A 313 -16.80 19.50 1.30
C LEU A 313 -16.19 18.12 0.99
N ASP A 314 -16.99 17.06 1.05
CA ASP A 314 -16.57 15.74 0.56
C ASP A 314 -16.45 15.77 -0.97
N LEU A 315 -15.22 15.62 -1.46
CA LEU A 315 -14.93 15.65 -2.89
C LEU A 315 -15.19 14.30 -3.59
N THR A 316 -15.51 13.23 -2.85
CA THR A 316 -15.72 11.89 -3.41
C THR A 316 -16.76 11.85 -4.55
N PRO A 317 -17.96 12.44 -4.41
CA PRO A 317 -18.94 12.43 -5.48
C PRO A 317 -18.51 13.20 -6.74
N PHE A 318 -17.64 14.17 -6.55
CA PHE A 318 -17.23 15.08 -7.62
C PHE A 318 -16.05 14.56 -8.44
N PHE A 319 -15.08 13.87 -7.82
CA PHE A 319 -13.98 13.30 -8.57
C PHE A 319 -14.29 11.93 -9.18
N ALA A 320 -15.22 11.16 -8.62
CA ALA A 320 -15.52 9.79 -9.03
C ALA A 320 -15.80 9.65 -10.54
N PRO A 321 -16.67 10.49 -11.19
CA PRO A 321 -16.93 10.39 -12.61
C PRO A 321 -15.70 10.76 -13.47
N PHE A 322 -14.90 11.74 -13.05
CA PHE A 322 -13.66 12.10 -13.74
C PHE A 322 -12.62 10.98 -13.63
N PHE A 323 -12.46 10.40 -12.44
CA PHE A 323 -11.54 9.28 -12.25
C PHE A 323 -11.90 8.09 -13.13
N MET A 324 -13.18 7.72 -13.17
CA MET A 324 -13.68 6.67 -14.04
C MET A 324 -13.37 6.92 -15.52
N LEU A 325 -13.61 8.14 -15.99
CA LEU A 325 -13.34 8.55 -17.37
C LEU A 325 -11.84 8.54 -17.67
N PHE A 326 -11.03 9.10 -16.79
CA PHE A 326 -9.58 9.16 -16.96
C PHE A 326 -8.92 7.79 -16.94
N PHE A 327 -9.40 6.89 -16.08
CA PHE A 327 -8.95 5.50 -16.08
C PHE A 327 -9.22 4.84 -17.43
N GLY A 328 -10.44 5.03 -17.96
CA GLY A 328 -10.84 4.51 -19.27
C GLY A 328 -9.97 5.07 -20.41
N LEU A 329 -9.70 6.38 -20.41
CA LEU A 329 -8.85 7.03 -21.42
C LEU A 329 -7.39 6.59 -21.32
N CYS A 330 -6.84 6.46 -20.10
CA CYS A 330 -5.46 6.01 -19.90
C CYS A 330 -5.22 4.58 -20.35
N LEU A 331 -6.17 3.68 -20.13
CA LEU A 331 -6.06 2.29 -20.58
C LEU A 331 -6.39 2.16 -22.08
N GLY A 332 -7.38 2.92 -22.57
CA GLY A 332 -7.67 3.20 -23.97
C GLY A 332 -7.88 2.01 -24.92
N ASP A 333 -8.04 0.77 -24.40
CA ASP A 333 -8.17 -0.45 -25.21
C ASP A 333 -9.44 -1.22 -24.82
N SER A 334 -10.36 -1.38 -25.79
CA SER A 334 -11.65 -2.06 -25.56
C SER A 334 -11.51 -3.53 -25.22
N GLY A 335 -10.48 -4.20 -25.75
CA GLY A 335 -10.18 -5.60 -25.45
C GLY A 335 -9.76 -5.81 -24.01
N TYR A 336 -8.90 -4.94 -23.48
CA TYR A 336 -8.49 -4.99 -22.07
C TYR A 336 -9.65 -4.61 -21.13
N GLY A 337 -10.49 -3.64 -21.52
CA GLY A 337 -11.70 -3.32 -20.77
C GLY A 337 -12.65 -4.52 -20.66
N LEU A 338 -12.92 -5.19 -21.79
CA LEU A 338 -13.75 -6.38 -21.85
C LEU A 338 -13.13 -7.53 -21.04
N PHE A 339 -11.82 -7.73 -21.15
CA PHE A 339 -11.10 -8.76 -20.37
C PHE A 339 -11.26 -8.54 -18.85
N MET A 340 -11.04 -7.31 -18.38
CA MET A 340 -11.23 -6.96 -16.96
C MET A 340 -12.67 -7.23 -16.50
N LEU A 341 -13.65 -6.86 -17.32
CA LEU A 341 -15.06 -7.03 -17.01
C LEU A 341 -15.43 -8.53 -16.93
N LEU A 342 -14.98 -9.33 -17.89
CA LEU A 342 -15.23 -10.78 -17.92
C LEU A 342 -14.50 -11.50 -16.79
N ALA A 343 -13.24 -11.18 -16.54
CA ALA A 343 -12.44 -11.79 -15.47
C ALA A 343 -13.08 -11.57 -14.10
N VAL A 344 -13.48 -10.34 -13.78
CA VAL A 344 -14.12 -10.03 -12.50
C VAL A 344 -15.51 -10.64 -12.39
N THR A 345 -16.27 -10.63 -13.48
CA THR A 345 -17.61 -11.25 -13.50
C THR A 345 -17.51 -12.76 -13.30
N SER A 346 -16.59 -13.43 -13.99
CA SER A 346 -16.31 -14.85 -13.81
C SER A 346 -15.88 -15.17 -12.38
N TYR A 347 -14.96 -14.37 -11.83
CA TYR A 347 -14.55 -14.53 -10.43
C TYR A 347 -15.74 -14.41 -9.46
N ARG A 348 -16.64 -13.43 -9.65
CA ARG A 348 -17.85 -13.27 -8.82
C ARG A 348 -18.83 -14.43 -8.93
N LEU A 349 -18.93 -15.07 -10.10
CA LEU A 349 -19.82 -16.21 -10.32
C LEU A 349 -19.27 -17.50 -9.68
N PHE A 350 -17.95 -17.71 -9.78
CA PHE A 350 -17.30 -18.94 -9.27
C PHE A 350 -16.90 -18.88 -7.80
N ALA A 351 -16.70 -17.71 -7.23
CA ALA A 351 -16.33 -17.55 -5.82
C ALA A 351 -17.49 -17.88 -4.88
N LYS A 352 -17.40 -18.98 -4.16
CA LYS A 352 -18.46 -19.49 -3.24
C LYS A 352 -18.70 -18.57 -2.03
N LYS A 353 -17.68 -17.84 -1.55
CA LYS A 353 -17.80 -16.88 -0.44
C LYS A 353 -16.96 -15.64 -0.73
N LEU A 354 -17.60 -14.51 -0.95
CA LEU A 354 -16.95 -13.21 -1.11
C LEU A 354 -17.01 -12.43 0.22
N SER A 355 -15.86 -11.97 0.69
CA SER A 355 -15.80 -11.04 1.83
C SER A 355 -16.61 -9.77 1.56
N ALA A 356 -17.23 -9.22 2.60
CA ALA A 356 -17.98 -7.97 2.49
C ALA A 356 -17.11 -6.81 1.96
N SER A 357 -15.82 -6.78 2.28
CA SER A 357 -14.87 -5.79 1.81
C SER A 357 -14.48 -5.94 0.34
N MET A 358 -14.51 -7.17 -0.22
CA MET A 358 -14.14 -7.43 -1.61
C MET A 358 -15.23 -7.05 -2.61
N LYS A 359 -16.50 -7.14 -2.23
CA LYS A 359 -17.63 -6.83 -3.12
C LYS A 359 -17.57 -5.42 -3.73
N PRO A 360 -17.34 -4.33 -2.95
CA PRO A 360 -17.20 -2.99 -3.50
C PRO A 360 -16.03 -2.85 -4.46
N ILE A 361 -14.88 -3.44 -4.13
CA ILE A 361 -13.66 -3.38 -4.96
C ILE A 361 -13.91 -4.05 -6.31
N LEU A 362 -14.49 -5.24 -6.32
CA LEU A 362 -14.81 -5.94 -7.56
C LEU A 362 -15.82 -5.17 -8.41
N THR A 363 -16.81 -4.52 -7.78
CA THR A 363 -17.77 -3.66 -8.50
C THR A 363 -17.07 -2.44 -9.09
N LEU A 364 -16.14 -1.81 -8.37
CA LEU A 364 -15.33 -0.72 -8.88
C LEU A 364 -14.54 -1.14 -10.12
N VAL A 365 -13.86 -2.30 -10.07
CA VAL A 365 -13.09 -2.82 -11.22
C VAL A 365 -14.00 -3.11 -12.42
N GLN A 366 -15.23 -3.61 -12.21
CA GLN A 366 -16.20 -3.79 -13.29
C GLN A 366 -16.58 -2.47 -13.95
N ILE A 367 -16.83 -1.43 -13.16
CA ILE A 367 -17.17 -0.09 -13.66
C ILE A 367 -16.00 0.52 -14.44
N LEU A 368 -14.79 0.40 -13.91
CA LEU A 368 -13.57 0.87 -14.59
C LEU A 368 -13.31 0.11 -15.89
N GLY A 369 -13.52 -1.22 -15.90
CA GLY A 369 -13.45 -2.04 -17.10
C GLY A 369 -14.48 -1.65 -18.16
N ALA A 370 -15.72 -1.36 -17.73
CA ALA A 370 -16.76 -0.87 -18.63
C ALA A 370 -16.42 0.52 -19.23
N SER A 371 -15.89 1.42 -18.40
CA SER A 371 -15.40 2.74 -18.88
C SER A 371 -14.27 2.57 -19.90
N THR A 372 -13.32 1.68 -19.63
CA THR A 372 -12.23 1.38 -20.56
C THR A 372 -12.74 0.81 -21.88
N MET A 373 -13.73 -0.09 -21.83
CA MET A 373 -14.33 -0.63 -23.04
C MET A 373 -14.96 0.48 -23.91
N VAL A 374 -15.68 1.41 -23.29
CA VAL A 374 -16.28 2.54 -24.00
C VAL A 374 -15.21 3.48 -24.55
N CYS A 375 -14.20 3.86 -23.77
CA CYS A 375 -13.09 4.71 -24.23
C CYS A 375 -12.27 4.04 -25.33
N GLY A 376 -12.04 2.73 -25.25
CA GLY A 376 -11.35 1.94 -26.28
C GLY A 376 -12.13 1.86 -27.60
N LEU A 377 -13.46 1.93 -27.56
CA LEU A 377 -14.26 2.10 -28.79
C LEU A 377 -14.08 3.48 -29.42
N LEU A 378 -13.85 4.54 -28.66
CA LEU A 378 -13.54 5.87 -29.22
C LEU A 378 -12.21 5.89 -29.97
N THR A 379 -11.21 5.17 -29.49
CA THR A 379 -9.88 5.04 -30.12
C THR A 379 -9.87 3.98 -31.21
N GLY A 380 -10.85 3.08 -31.23
CA GLY A 380 -10.90 1.93 -32.16
C GLY A 380 -9.88 0.84 -31.86
N THR A 381 -9.29 0.79 -30.65
CA THR A 381 -8.29 -0.21 -30.29
C THR A 381 -8.90 -1.38 -29.51
N CYS A 382 -8.50 -2.61 -29.89
CA CYS A 382 -8.89 -3.86 -29.22
C CYS A 382 -7.70 -4.84 -29.23
N PHE A 383 -7.09 -5.10 -28.09
CA PHE A 383 -5.85 -5.87 -27.98
C PHE A 383 -4.76 -5.38 -28.96
N GLY A 384 -4.63 -4.05 -29.14
CA GLY A 384 -3.70 -3.45 -30.08
C GLY A 384 -4.02 -3.63 -31.56
N PHE A 385 -5.14 -4.26 -31.92
CA PHE A 385 -5.68 -4.29 -33.27
C PHE A 385 -6.60 -3.08 -33.47
N ASN A 386 -6.59 -2.50 -34.68
CA ASN A 386 -7.53 -1.45 -35.03
C ASN A 386 -8.87 -2.08 -35.45
N LEU A 387 -9.91 -1.87 -34.65
CA LEU A 387 -11.28 -2.35 -34.94
C LEU A 387 -11.85 -1.77 -36.23
N TYR A 388 -11.40 -0.58 -36.61
CA TYR A 388 -11.91 0.14 -37.76
C TYR A 388 -11.32 -0.32 -39.10
N ASP A 389 -10.31 -1.19 -39.07
CA ASP A 389 -9.78 -1.85 -40.27
C ASP A 389 -10.60 -3.10 -40.64
N ILE A 390 -11.50 -3.55 -39.74
CA ILE A 390 -12.38 -4.68 -39.96
C ILE A 390 -13.56 -4.22 -40.83
N GLN A 391 -13.78 -4.88 -41.99
CA GLN A 391 -14.86 -4.56 -42.94
C GLN A 391 -16.24 -5.07 -42.46
N VAL A 392 -16.66 -4.70 -41.25
CA VAL A 392 -17.99 -4.97 -40.72
C VAL A 392 -18.78 -3.66 -40.73
N PRO A 393 -20.01 -3.61 -41.31
CA PRO A 393 -20.79 -2.36 -41.43
C PRO A 393 -20.98 -1.62 -40.11
N PHE A 394 -21.13 -2.34 -39.01
CA PHE A 394 -21.25 -1.78 -37.65
C PHE A 394 -20.01 -0.95 -37.27
N PHE A 395 -18.80 -1.50 -37.44
CA PHE A 395 -17.57 -0.79 -37.09
C PHE A 395 -17.27 0.38 -38.01
N GLN A 396 -17.71 0.31 -39.28
CA GLN A 396 -17.55 1.42 -40.22
C GLN A 396 -18.48 2.59 -39.88
N THR A 397 -19.74 2.32 -39.53
CA THR A 397 -20.66 3.36 -39.04
C THR A 397 -20.14 3.98 -37.72
N LEU A 398 -19.54 3.14 -36.84
CA LEU A 398 -18.97 3.63 -35.59
C LEU A 398 -17.73 4.52 -35.84
N LYS A 399 -16.91 4.17 -36.83
CA LYS A 399 -15.77 4.98 -37.28
C LYS A 399 -16.20 6.35 -37.73
N GLU A 400 -17.22 6.46 -38.58
CA GLU A 400 -17.71 7.72 -39.10
C GLU A 400 -18.37 8.61 -38.05
N THR A 401 -18.94 7.98 -36.99
CA THR A 401 -19.76 8.72 -36.00
C THR A 401 -18.97 9.08 -34.75
N ILE A 402 -18.07 8.22 -34.26
CA ILE A 402 -17.50 8.30 -32.88
C ILE A 402 -15.98 8.29 -32.87
N SER A 403 -15.31 7.78 -33.93
CA SER A 403 -13.85 7.65 -33.93
C SER A 403 -13.15 8.99 -33.74
N LEU A 404 -12.19 9.01 -32.82
CA LEU A 404 -11.36 10.18 -32.56
C LEU A 404 -9.93 9.90 -33.04
N ASP A 405 -9.41 10.80 -33.87
CA ASP A 405 -8.03 10.82 -34.27
C ASP A 405 -7.11 11.20 -33.11
N ASN A 406 -5.81 10.88 -33.22
CA ASN A 406 -4.82 11.19 -32.20
C ASN A 406 -4.80 12.69 -31.82
N GLN A 407 -4.98 13.59 -32.79
CA GLN A 407 -5.05 15.02 -32.53
C GLN A 407 -6.33 15.40 -31.75
N GLN A 408 -7.45 14.77 -32.07
CA GLN A 408 -8.73 14.98 -31.38
C GLN A 408 -8.66 14.42 -29.94
N MET A 409 -8.02 13.26 -29.74
CA MET A 409 -7.78 12.69 -28.42
C MET A 409 -6.87 13.57 -27.56
N PHE A 410 -5.83 14.16 -28.16
CA PHE A 410 -4.97 15.14 -27.49
C PHE A 410 -5.80 16.38 -27.07
N ASN A 411 -6.58 16.95 -27.98
CA ASN A 411 -7.44 18.08 -27.68
C ASN A 411 -8.49 17.74 -26.61
N LEU A 412 -9.09 16.54 -26.69
CA LEU A 412 -10.06 16.06 -25.69
C LEU A 412 -9.41 16.00 -24.29
N SER A 413 -8.19 15.51 -24.18
CA SER A 413 -7.49 15.43 -22.90
C SER A 413 -7.26 16.82 -22.27
N LEU A 414 -6.91 17.82 -23.09
CA LEU A 414 -6.74 19.20 -22.64
C LEU A 414 -8.09 19.84 -22.24
N ILE A 415 -9.15 19.62 -23.03
CA ILE A 415 -10.48 20.11 -22.71
C ILE A 415 -11.00 19.53 -21.41
N LEU A 416 -10.87 18.21 -21.23
CA LEU A 416 -11.26 17.53 -19.98
C LEU A 416 -10.46 18.05 -18.78
N GLY A 417 -9.17 18.33 -18.96
CA GLY A 417 -8.34 18.96 -17.95
C GLY A 417 -8.83 20.34 -17.57
N GLY A 418 -9.09 21.19 -18.57
CA GLY A 418 -9.64 22.53 -18.36
C GLY A 418 -11.00 22.52 -17.65
N VAL A 419 -11.90 21.61 -18.07
CA VAL A 419 -13.22 21.44 -17.42
C VAL A 419 -13.05 21.00 -15.97
N GLN A 420 -12.18 20.04 -15.68
CA GLN A 420 -11.97 19.56 -14.31
C GLN A 420 -11.36 20.64 -13.42
N ILE A 421 -10.40 21.43 -13.92
CA ILE A 421 -9.78 22.54 -13.16
C ILE A 421 -10.83 23.61 -12.84
N ILE A 422 -11.60 24.06 -13.83
CA ILE A 422 -12.68 25.05 -13.62
C ILE A 422 -13.70 24.51 -12.61
N PHE A 423 -14.08 23.25 -12.75
CA PHE A 423 -14.98 22.59 -11.81
C PHE A 423 -14.39 22.52 -10.40
N GLY A 424 -13.09 22.21 -10.26
CA GLY A 424 -12.37 22.26 -8.98
C GLY A 424 -12.42 23.65 -8.35
N MET A 425 -12.17 24.70 -9.13
CA MET A 425 -12.27 26.09 -8.66
C MET A 425 -13.69 26.48 -8.22
N MET A 426 -14.74 25.98 -8.91
CA MET A 426 -16.12 26.17 -8.46
C MET A 426 -16.34 25.53 -7.08
N LEU A 427 -15.85 24.32 -6.86
CA LEU A 427 -15.92 23.64 -5.56
C LEU A 427 -15.13 24.39 -4.48
N LYS A 428 -13.98 24.98 -4.83
CA LYS A 428 -13.21 25.85 -3.94
C LYS A 428 -14.02 27.06 -3.50
N ALA A 429 -14.70 27.73 -4.43
CA ALA A 429 -15.55 28.87 -4.11
C ALA A 429 -16.70 28.48 -3.17
N VAL A 430 -17.33 27.31 -3.40
CA VAL A 430 -18.37 26.76 -2.51
C VAL A 430 -17.80 26.46 -1.13
N ASN A 431 -16.65 25.79 -1.07
CA ASN A 431 -15.98 25.41 0.19
C ASN A 431 -15.58 26.66 1.01
N GLN A 432 -15.00 27.68 0.37
CA GLN A 432 -14.68 28.96 0.99
C GLN A 432 -15.93 29.69 1.50
N THR A 433 -17.04 29.60 0.75
CA THR A 433 -18.31 30.20 1.18
C THR A 433 -18.85 29.52 2.43
N ILE A 434 -18.75 28.20 2.52
CA ILE A 434 -19.21 27.42 3.69
C ILE A 434 -18.32 27.69 4.92
N GLN A 435 -16.99 27.74 4.74
CA GLN A 435 -16.05 27.86 5.85
C GLN A 435 -15.89 29.30 6.36
N PHE A 436 -15.75 30.26 5.45
CA PHE A 436 -15.35 31.63 5.77
C PHE A 436 -16.39 32.68 5.38
N GLY A 437 -17.40 32.29 4.60
CA GLY A 437 -18.43 33.19 4.12
C GLY A 437 -18.19 33.70 2.69
N VAL A 438 -19.22 34.26 2.08
CA VAL A 438 -19.27 34.67 0.66
C VAL A 438 -18.15 35.67 0.29
N LYS A 439 -17.75 36.54 1.21
CA LYS A 439 -16.73 37.57 0.95
C LYS A 439 -15.37 36.98 0.51
N TYR A 440 -15.00 35.82 1.05
CA TYR A 440 -13.74 35.15 0.73
C TYR A 440 -13.78 34.37 -0.59
N ALA A 441 -14.99 34.03 -1.07
CA ALA A 441 -15.17 33.34 -2.34
C ALA A 441 -15.16 34.30 -3.56
N ILE A 442 -15.35 35.61 -3.37
CA ILE A 442 -15.48 36.59 -4.46
C ILE A 442 -14.23 36.58 -5.37
N ALA A 443 -13.04 36.54 -4.80
CA ALA A 443 -11.81 36.48 -5.59
C ALA A 443 -11.72 35.22 -6.45
N THR A 444 -12.08 34.06 -5.90
CA THR A 444 -12.12 32.80 -6.65
C THR A 444 -13.17 32.82 -7.77
N ILE A 445 -14.35 33.42 -7.53
CA ILE A 445 -15.38 33.61 -8.55
C ILE A 445 -14.87 34.55 -9.65
N GLY A 446 -14.14 35.62 -9.30
CA GLY A 446 -13.49 36.50 -10.29
C GLY A 446 -12.53 35.75 -11.21
N TRP A 447 -11.68 34.86 -10.65
CA TRP A 447 -10.80 34.02 -11.44
C TRP A 447 -11.55 33.04 -12.35
N ILE A 448 -12.61 32.40 -11.86
CA ILE A 448 -13.47 31.52 -12.68
C ILE A 448 -14.06 32.30 -13.87
N LEU A 449 -14.52 33.52 -13.63
CA LEU A 449 -15.09 34.37 -14.67
C LEU A 449 -14.05 34.69 -15.76
N ILE A 450 -12.80 35.03 -15.36
CA ILE A 450 -11.71 35.30 -16.29
C ILE A 450 -11.40 34.05 -17.14
N LEU A 451 -11.25 32.90 -16.49
CA LEU A 451 -10.90 31.65 -17.17
C LEU A 451 -11.99 31.14 -18.09
N VAL A 452 -13.26 31.17 -17.65
CA VAL A 452 -14.39 30.74 -18.47
C VAL A 452 -14.58 31.67 -19.66
N SER A 453 -14.50 33.00 -19.47
CA SER A 453 -14.62 33.95 -20.58
C SER A 453 -13.52 33.78 -21.63
N THR A 454 -12.27 33.51 -21.17
CA THR A 454 -11.13 33.27 -22.07
C THR A 454 -11.29 31.93 -22.81
N ALA A 455 -11.71 30.87 -22.10
CA ALA A 455 -11.95 29.56 -22.69
C ALA A 455 -13.07 29.62 -23.76
N VAL A 456 -14.18 30.31 -23.48
CA VAL A 456 -15.29 30.48 -24.44
C VAL A 456 -14.85 31.32 -25.64
N ALA A 457 -14.07 32.39 -25.42
CA ALA A 457 -13.57 33.22 -26.53
C ALA A 457 -12.60 32.43 -27.44
N PHE A 458 -11.87 31.48 -26.90
CA PHE A 458 -10.99 30.60 -27.67
C PHE A 458 -11.76 29.48 -28.39
N ALA A 459 -12.70 28.81 -27.69
CA ALA A 459 -13.40 27.63 -28.21
C ALA A 459 -14.54 28.00 -29.17
N ALA A 460 -15.19 29.13 -28.96
CA ALA A 460 -16.35 29.56 -29.74
C ALA A 460 -16.26 31.05 -30.14
N PRO A 461 -15.35 31.41 -31.06
CA PRO A 461 -15.15 32.81 -31.48
C PRO A 461 -16.38 33.44 -32.10
N GLY A 462 -17.33 32.63 -32.58
CA GLY A 462 -18.65 33.11 -33.09
C GLY A 462 -19.62 33.59 -31.99
N LEU A 463 -19.46 33.08 -30.74
CA LEU A 463 -20.24 33.54 -29.58
C LEU A 463 -19.58 34.74 -28.90
N MET A 464 -18.26 34.71 -28.74
CA MET A 464 -17.49 35.76 -28.08
C MET A 464 -16.12 35.89 -28.77
N ALA A 465 -15.93 36.98 -29.51
CA ALA A 465 -14.65 37.24 -30.15
C ALA A 465 -13.58 37.57 -29.12
N MET A 466 -12.38 37.01 -29.30
CA MET A 466 -11.24 37.30 -28.43
C MET A 466 -10.88 38.79 -28.52
N GLY A 467 -10.91 39.52 -27.40
CA GLY A 467 -10.74 40.97 -27.37
C GLY A 467 -12.02 41.76 -27.71
N GLY A 468 -13.17 41.10 -27.92
CA GLY A 468 -14.44 41.78 -28.12
C GLY A 468 -14.94 42.50 -26.86
N THR A 469 -15.87 43.45 -27.03
CA THR A 469 -16.38 44.31 -25.95
C THR A 469 -16.90 43.48 -24.76
N VAL A 470 -17.64 42.39 -25.02
CA VAL A 470 -18.18 41.51 -23.98
C VAL A 470 -17.05 40.79 -23.20
N HIS A 471 -16.05 40.29 -23.93
CA HIS A 471 -14.89 39.62 -23.31
C HIS A 471 -14.09 40.58 -22.41
N LEU A 472 -13.83 41.81 -22.88
CA LEU A 472 -13.13 42.82 -22.11
C LEU A 472 -13.91 43.27 -20.85
N ILE A 473 -15.24 43.39 -20.93
CA ILE A 473 -16.07 43.67 -19.76
C ILE A 473 -15.99 42.55 -18.72
N LEU A 474 -16.07 41.29 -19.14
CA LEU A 474 -15.98 40.14 -18.24
C LEU A 474 -14.59 40.04 -17.58
N LEU A 475 -13.53 40.33 -18.37
CA LEU A 475 -12.17 40.41 -17.82
C LEU A 475 -12.00 41.53 -16.79
N ALA A 476 -12.61 42.72 -17.07
CA ALA A 476 -12.56 43.83 -16.14
C ALA A 476 -13.30 43.54 -14.83
N ILE A 477 -14.50 42.97 -14.91
CA ILE A 477 -15.29 42.58 -13.74
C ILE A 477 -14.58 41.50 -12.95
N GLY A 478 -14.09 40.44 -13.61
CA GLY A 478 -13.34 39.36 -12.96
C GLY A 478 -12.05 39.85 -12.32
N GLY A 479 -11.33 40.75 -12.99
CA GLY A 479 -10.13 41.39 -12.43
C GLY A 479 -10.44 42.25 -11.19
N LEU A 480 -11.48 43.08 -11.24
CA LEU A 480 -11.93 43.85 -10.07
C LEU A 480 -12.24 42.93 -8.87
N MET A 481 -12.98 41.84 -9.11
CA MET A 481 -13.33 40.87 -8.08
C MET A 481 -12.05 40.20 -7.51
N ALA A 482 -11.14 39.76 -8.37
CA ALA A 482 -9.93 39.06 -7.97
C ALA A 482 -8.93 39.96 -7.21
N TYR A 483 -8.76 41.22 -7.62
CA TYR A 483 -7.77 42.11 -7.00
C TYR A 483 -8.29 42.87 -5.79
N LEU A 484 -9.57 43.19 -5.70
CA LEU A 484 -10.11 43.95 -4.58
C LEU A 484 -10.51 43.08 -3.40
N TYR A 485 -10.93 41.84 -3.66
CA TYR A 485 -11.46 40.91 -2.63
C TYR A 485 -10.56 39.72 -2.32
N ASN A 486 -9.26 39.81 -2.66
CA ASN A 486 -8.34 38.69 -2.41
C ASN A 486 -8.17 38.38 -0.91
N SER A 487 -8.10 39.39 -0.06
CA SER A 487 -8.06 39.27 1.41
C SER A 487 -8.96 40.36 2.02
N PRO A 488 -10.24 40.08 2.29
CA PRO A 488 -11.22 41.11 2.73
C PRO A 488 -10.82 41.87 4.00
N ASP A 489 -9.93 41.29 4.81
CA ASP A 489 -9.48 41.87 6.11
C ASP A 489 -8.29 42.82 5.98
N LYS A 490 -7.71 42.98 4.76
CA LYS A 490 -6.51 43.81 4.53
C LYS A 490 -6.84 45.05 3.71
N ASN A 491 -5.92 46.04 3.79
CA ASN A 491 -6.03 47.28 3.02
C ASN A 491 -6.00 47.03 1.51
N ILE A 492 -6.72 47.85 0.73
CA ILE A 492 -6.87 47.75 -0.71
C ILE A 492 -5.52 47.70 -1.45
N PHE A 493 -4.53 48.46 -1.05
CA PHE A 493 -3.19 48.44 -1.66
C PHE A 493 -2.46 47.12 -1.46
N VAL A 494 -2.61 46.53 -0.27
CA VAL A 494 -2.05 45.21 0.05
C VAL A 494 -2.78 44.14 -0.76
N ASN A 495 -4.09 44.26 -0.92
CA ASN A 495 -4.90 43.32 -1.75
C ASN A 495 -4.48 43.35 -3.22
N ILE A 496 -4.23 44.51 -3.80
CA ILE A 496 -3.74 44.62 -5.19
C ILE A 496 -2.36 43.93 -5.32
N GLY A 497 -1.44 44.15 -4.37
CA GLY A 497 -0.13 43.49 -4.39
C GLY A 497 -0.21 41.98 -4.27
N LEU A 498 -1.03 41.47 -3.34
CA LEU A 498 -1.30 40.03 -3.19
C LEU A 498 -2.01 39.46 -4.43
N GLY A 499 -2.99 40.19 -4.99
CA GLY A 499 -3.69 39.79 -6.21
C GLY A 499 -2.77 39.66 -7.42
N LEU A 500 -1.76 40.54 -7.54
CA LEU A 500 -0.75 40.43 -8.61
C LEU A 500 0.14 39.18 -8.42
N TRP A 501 0.53 38.88 -7.19
CA TRP A 501 1.25 37.67 -6.87
C TRP A 501 0.43 36.40 -7.14
N ASP A 502 -0.84 36.43 -6.78
CA ASP A 502 -1.75 35.32 -7.03
C ASP A 502 -2.05 35.14 -8.53
N SER A 503 -2.05 36.23 -9.32
CA SER A 503 -2.14 36.16 -10.77
C SER A 503 -0.98 35.40 -11.39
N TYR A 504 0.24 35.68 -10.94
CA TYR A 504 1.42 34.97 -11.39
C TYR A 504 1.34 33.47 -11.02
N ASN A 505 1.01 33.17 -9.76
CA ASN A 505 0.88 31.79 -9.29
C ASN A 505 -0.24 31.03 -10.00
N MET A 506 -1.37 31.70 -10.25
CA MET A 506 -2.50 31.12 -10.97
C MET A 506 -2.14 30.82 -12.43
N ALA A 507 -1.51 31.75 -13.13
CA ALA A 507 -1.12 31.57 -14.53
C ALA A 507 -0.11 30.44 -14.69
N THR A 508 0.95 30.43 -13.87
CA THR A 508 2.00 29.39 -13.91
C THR A 508 1.47 28.03 -13.43
N GLY A 509 0.65 28.03 -12.37
CA GLY A 509 0.03 26.80 -11.85
C GLY A 509 -0.95 26.18 -12.84
N LEU A 510 -1.84 26.99 -13.42
CA LEU A 510 -2.84 26.54 -14.39
C LEU A 510 -2.19 25.94 -15.65
N LEU A 511 -1.13 26.59 -16.16
CA LEU A 511 -0.40 26.08 -17.31
C LEU A 511 0.23 24.73 -17.02
N GLY A 512 0.86 24.56 -15.85
CA GLY A 512 1.43 23.28 -15.40
C GLY A 512 0.35 22.22 -15.18
N ASP A 513 -0.76 22.60 -14.56
CA ASP A 513 -1.88 21.70 -14.30
C ASP A 513 -2.52 21.22 -15.63
N ILE A 514 -2.79 22.11 -16.60
CA ILE A 514 -3.35 21.73 -17.92
C ILE A 514 -2.39 20.80 -18.68
N LEU A 515 -1.09 21.12 -18.70
CA LEU A 515 -0.10 20.25 -19.36
C LEU A 515 -0.02 18.85 -18.72
N SER A 516 -0.33 18.72 -17.45
CA SER A 516 -0.38 17.42 -16.77
C SER A 516 -1.45 16.49 -17.36
N TYR A 517 -2.54 17.03 -17.95
CA TYR A 517 -3.59 16.21 -18.57
C TYR A 517 -3.21 15.62 -19.94
N VAL A 518 -2.14 16.11 -20.58
CA VAL A 518 -1.58 15.47 -21.79
C VAL A 518 -1.19 14.02 -21.53
N ARG A 519 -0.90 13.68 -20.28
CA ARG A 519 -0.58 12.32 -19.84
C ARG A 519 -1.71 11.31 -20.12
N LEU A 520 -2.97 11.74 -20.06
CA LEU A 520 -4.11 10.86 -20.39
C LEU A 520 -4.02 10.37 -21.84
N PHE A 521 -3.75 11.28 -22.76
CA PHE A 521 -3.53 10.96 -24.17
C PHE A 521 -2.27 10.09 -24.37
N ALA A 522 -1.13 10.50 -23.77
CA ALA A 522 0.14 9.82 -23.96
C ALA A 522 0.08 8.36 -23.49
N LEU A 523 -0.59 8.08 -22.38
CA LEU A 523 -0.71 6.72 -21.83
C LEU A 523 -1.66 5.86 -22.66
N GLY A 524 -2.83 6.39 -23.04
CA GLY A 524 -3.77 5.67 -23.89
C GLY A 524 -3.14 5.29 -25.24
N LEU A 525 -2.41 6.23 -25.85
CA LEU A 525 -1.67 5.98 -27.09
C LEU A 525 -0.56 4.94 -26.91
N SER A 526 0.28 5.09 -25.86
CA SER A 526 1.42 4.19 -25.64
C SER A 526 0.98 2.75 -25.37
N GLY A 527 -0.12 2.56 -24.64
CA GLY A 527 -0.69 1.23 -24.35
C GLY A 527 -1.13 0.50 -25.62
N GLY A 528 -1.80 1.21 -26.52
CA GLY A 528 -2.21 0.68 -27.82
C GLY A 528 -1.05 0.37 -28.77
N ILE A 529 -0.03 1.26 -28.83
CA ILE A 529 1.17 1.02 -29.62
C ILE A 529 1.93 -0.20 -29.10
N LEU A 530 2.13 -0.32 -27.77
CA LEU A 530 2.84 -1.45 -27.19
C LEU A 530 2.12 -2.78 -27.46
N ALA A 531 0.78 -2.79 -27.38
CA ALA A 531 -0.03 -3.95 -27.75
C ALA A 531 0.19 -4.34 -29.23
N SER A 532 0.19 -3.37 -30.13
CA SER A 532 0.46 -3.60 -31.56
C SER A 532 1.88 -4.14 -31.83
N VAL A 533 2.87 -3.66 -31.09
CA VAL A 533 4.24 -4.18 -31.16
C VAL A 533 4.29 -5.65 -30.74
N PHE A 534 3.62 -6.04 -29.65
CA PHE A 534 3.55 -7.45 -29.23
C PHE A 534 2.84 -8.31 -30.26
N ASN A 535 1.79 -7.80 -30.93
CA ASN A 535 1.12 -8.49 -32.02
C ASN A 535 2.09 -8.72 -33.21
N SER A 536 2.84 -7.71 -33.58
CA SER A 536 3.83 -7.79 -34.65
C SER A 536 4.97 -8.77 -34.32
N LEU A 537 5.43 -8.78 -33.07
CA LEU A 537 6.43 -9.74 -32.58
C LEU A 537 5.88 -11.18 -32.60
N ALA A 538 4.63 -11.38 -32.17
CA ALA A 538 4.00 -12.71 -32.18
C ALA A 538 3.94 -13.30 -33.59
N VAL A 539 3.64 -12.48 -34.60
CA VAL A 539 3.62 -12.90 -36.00
C VAL A 539 5.04 -13.05 -36.55
N GLY A 540 5.96 -12.08 -36.31
CA GLY A 540 7.29 -12.05 -36.92
C GLY A 540 8.28 -13.07 -36.37
N MET A 541 8.15 -13.47 -35.09
CA MET A 541 9.01 -14.48 -34.45
C MET A 541 8.45 -15.92 -34.53
N SER A 542 7.27 -16.08 -35.09
CA SER A 542 6.65 -17.40 -35.26
C SER A 542 7.35 -18.16 -36.40
N PRO A 543 7.86 -19.38 -36.17
CA PRO A 543 8.46 -20.20 -37.24
C PRO A 543 7.41 -20.66 -38.25
N ASP A 544 7.80 -20.85 -39.52
CA ASP A 544 6.92 -21.29 -40.62
C ASP A 544 6.44 -22.77 -40.51
N ASN A 545 6.55 -23.39 -39.35
CA ASN A 545 6.12 -24.75 -39.09
C ASN A 545 4.64 -24.79 -38.69
N VAL A 546 3.87 -25.67 -39.32
CA VAL A 546 2.40 -25.79 -39.15
C VAL A 546 1.98 -26.06 -37.69
N ILE A 547 2.81 -26.72 -36.89
CA ILE A 547 2.52 -27.05 -35.48
C ILE A 547 3.21 -26.09 -34.52
N ALA A 548 4.50 -25.84 -34.72
CA ALA A 548 5.28 -25.00 -33.81
C ALA A 548 4.94 -23.50 -33.95
N GLY A 549 4.63 -23.03 -35.16
CA GLY A 549 4.27 -21.64 -35.44
C GLY A 549 3.13 -21.10 -34.59
N PRO A 550 1.93 -21.71 -34.67
CA PRO A 550 0.79 -21.26 -33.87
C PRO A 550 1.02 -21.32 -32.36
N ILE A 551 1.78 -22.33 -31.87
CA ILE A 551 2.09 -22.46 -30.43
C ILE A 551 2.98 -21.30 -29.96
N VAL A 552 4.05 -20.99 -30.69
CA VAL A 552 4.97 -19.90 -30.37
C VAL A 552 4.25 -18.55 -30.48
N MET A 553 3.42 -18.36 -31.52
CA MET A 553 2.64 -17.14 -31.70
C MET A 553 1.68 -16.90 -30.53
N VAL A 554 0.92 -17.92 -30.11
CA VAL A 554 0.00 -17.81 -28.95
C VAL A 554 0.77 -17.57 -27.67
N LEU A 555 1.94 -18.22 -27.48
CA LEU A 555 2.75 -18.01 -26.29
C LEU A 555 3.23 -16.56 -26.18
N ILE A 556 3.79 -16.01 -27.27
CA ILE A 556 4.26 -14.61 -27.31
C ILE A 556 3.10 -13.65 -27.12
N PHE A 557 1.95 -13.91 -27.76
CA PHE A 557 0.73 -13.12 -27.62
C PHE A 557 0.27 -13.07 -26.16
N VAL A 558 0.12 -14.22 -25.51
CA VAL A 558 -0.36 -14.31 -24.12
C VAL A 558 0.61 -13.61 -23.15
N ILE A 559 1.91 -13.87 -23.26
CA ILE A 559 2.92 -13.26 -22.39
C ILE A 559 2.99 -11.75 -22.64
N GLY A 560 3.02 -11.32 -23.89
CA GLY A 560 3.10 -9.90 -24.26
C GLY A 560 1.89 -9.11 -23.77
N HIS A 561 0.68 -9.63 -24.00
CA HIS A 561 -0.53 -8.97 -23.51
C HIS A 561 -0.69 -9.04 -22.00
N ALA A 562 -0.23 -10.10 -21.33
CA ALA A 562 -0.22 -10.17 -19.87
C ALA A 562 0.67 -9.08 -19.25
N ILE A 563 1.87 -8.88 -19.80
CA ILE A 563 2.78 -7.80 -19.37
C ILE A 563 2.16 -6.44 -19.67
N ASN A 564 1.63 -6.25 -20.88
CA ASN A 564 1.04 -4.99 -21.31
C ASN A 564 -0.18 -4.59 -20.47
N ILE A 565 -1.09 -5.52 -20.20
CA ILE A 565 -2.27 -5.24 -19.36
C ILE A 565 -1.86 -4.88 -17.94
N PHE A 566 -0.88 -5.59 -17.38
CA PHE A 566 -0.36 -5.31 -16.04
C PHE A 566 0.20 -3.88 -15.95
N MET A 567 1.08 -3.50 -16.89
CA MET A 567 1.71 -2.18 -16.92
C MET A 567 0.69 -1.07 -17.16
N ASN A 568 -0.25 -1.27 -18.09
CA ASN A 568 -1.26 -0.28 -18.42
C ASN A 568 -2.32 -0.11 -17.33
N VAL A 569 -2.78 -1.20 -16.68
CA VAL A 569 -3.71 -1.11 -15.54
C VAL A 569 -3.07 -0.38 -14.37
N LEU A 570 -1.79 -0.69 -14.07
CA LEU A 570 -1.04 0.03 -13.04
C LEU A 570 -0.93 1.53 -13.38
N GLY A 571 -0.56 1.87 -14.61
CA GLY A 571 -0.51 3.24 -15.10
C GLY A 571 -1.86 3.94 -15.06
N ALA A 572 -2.92 3.28 -15.55
CA ALA A 572 -4.29 3.79 -15.54
C ALA A 572 -4.85 3.99 -14.12
N MET A 573 -4.32 3.33 -13.10
CA MET A 573 -4.67 3.58 -11.70
C MET A 573 -3.89 4.76 -11.13
N VAL A 574 -2.57 4.76 -11.27
CA VAL A 574 -1.67 5.74 -10.62
C VAL A 574 -1.82 7.14 -11.21
N HIS A 575 -1.93 7.26 -12.54
CA HIS A 575 -1.93 8.57 -13.17
C HIS A 575 -3.24 9.36 -12.98
N PRO A 576 -4.44 8.78 -13.09
CA PRO A 576 -5.68 9.46 -12.67
C PRO A 576 -5.71 9.79 -11.18
N MET A 577 -5.14 8.94 -10.29
CA MET A 577 -5.00 9.28 -8.87
C MET A 577 -4.17 10.55 -8.69
N ARG A 578 -3.04 10.66 -9.40
CA ARG A 578 -2.22 11.87 -9.35
C ARG A 578 -2.98 13.10 -9.84
N LEU A 579 -3.68 13.02 -10.99
CA LEU A 579 -4.49 14.12 -11.51
C LEU A 579 -5.59 14.54 -10.52
N THR A 580 -6.17 13.58 -9.79
CA THR A 580 -7.17 13.86 -8.77
C THR A 580 -6.54 14.51 -7.54
N PHE A 581 -5.46 13.96 -7.00
CA PHE A 581 -4.91 14.39 -5.71
C PHE A 581 -4.03 15.64 -5.80
N VAL A 582 -3.29 15.80 -6.91
CA VAL A 582 -2.38 16.95 -7.05
C VAL A 582 -3.06 18.11 -7.78
N GLU A 583 -3.67 17.87 -8.94
CA GLU A 583 -4.24 18.91 -9.76
C GLU A 583 -5.66 19.29 -9.31
N PHE A 584 -6.58 18.31 -9.16
CA PHE A 584 -7.97 18.61 -8.83
C PHE A 584 -8.16 19.05 -7.38
N PHE A 585 -7.60 18.35 -6.40
CA PHE A 585 -7.76 18.71 -4.98
C PHE A 585 -7.12 20.05 -4.64
N LYS A 586 -5.95 20.35 -5.21
CA LYS A 586 -5.30 21.65 -5.11
C LYS A 586 -6.23 22.77 -5.63
N ASN A 587 -6.81 22.58 -6.82
CA ASN A 587 -7.71 23.56 -7.42
C ASN A 587 -9.07 23.63 -6.71
N ALA A 588 -9.49 22.55 -6.02
CA ALA A 588 -10.67 22.54 -5.16
C ALA A 588 -10.42 23.14 -3.76
N GLY A 589 -9.19 23.53 -3.45
CA GLY A 589 -8.83 24.08 -2.14
C GLY A 589 -9.00 23.07 -1.01
N TYR A 590 -8.70 21.81 -1.28
CA TYR A 590 -8.79 20.74 -0.30
C TYR A 590 -7.56 20.73 0.60
N GLU A 591 -7.75 20.83 1.91
CA GLU A 591 -6.69 20.78 2.91
C GLU A 591 -6.52 19.37 3.47
N GLY A 592 -7.63 18.71 3.78
CA GLY A 592 -7.64 17.37 4.36
C GLY A 592 -7.07 17.29 5.78
N GLY A 593 -6.77 16.09 6.23
CA GLY A 593 -6.22 15.84 7.57
C GLY A 593 -7.26 15.51 8.64
N GLY A 594 -8.51 15.23 8.24
CA GLY A 594 -9.54 14.74 9.15
C GLY A 594 -9.24 13.34 9.68
N LYS A 595 -9.61 13.07 10.92
CA LYS A 595 -9.51 11.75 11.55
C LYS A 595 -10.71 10.88 11.21
N GLU A 596 -10.47 9.60 10.94
CA GLU A 596 -11.55 8.67 10.65
C GLU A 596 -12.38 8.39 11.90
N TYR A 597 -13.72 8.39 11.74
CA TYR A 597 -14.63 7.92 12.78
C TYR A 597 -14.43 6.42 12.99
N ASN A 598 -13.88 6.08 14.14
CA ASN A 598 -13.70 4.70 14.60
C ASN A 598 -14.42 4.54 15.92
N PRO A 599 -15.64 3.98 15.92
CA PRO A 599 -16.39 3.81 17.15
C PRO A 599 -15.71 2.79 18.07
N PHE A 600 -15.76 3.05 19.36
CA PHE A 600 -15.32 2.14 20.41
C PHE A 600 -16.23 0.92 20.45
N LYS A 601 -15.77 -0.20 19.91
CA LYS A 601 -16.53 -1.45 19.77
C LYS A 601 -15.64 -2.68 19.95
N ASN A 602 -16.28 -3.83 20.20
CA ASN A 602 -15.62 -5.14 20.24
C ASN A 602 -15.12 -5.62 18.88
#